data_21d5cd2204725d60d22668a659ff9cf5
#
_entry.id   21d5cd2204725d60d22668a659ff9cf5
#
_cell.length_a   1.000
_cell.length_b   1.000
_cell.length_c   1.000
_cell.angle_alpha   90.00
_cell.angle_beta   90.00
_cell.angle_gamma   90.00
#
_symmetry.space_group_name_H-M   'P 1'
#
loop_
_entity.id
_entity.type
_entity.pdbx_description
1 polymer ?
#
loop_
_entity_poly.entity_id
_entity_poly.type
_entity_poly.pdbx_seq_one_letter_code
_entity_poly.pdbx_strand_id
1 'polypeptide(L)'
;MPLFLSLILGLGVCLIYLSCFPDNGKPPKPSNDPALVVALRKAGMHSLTPRTFMWVSVASGVSASVLLLMLTQLLPLGLLGLIGGFAAPRVIVNHRARAADARIWQLWPDAVDHLRSAIRAGLSLPEALIQLSYRGPEELRDAFAHFSRDYRASGEFVPSLNRLKEYLSDPVADTIIEALKIAREVGGSDLGKLLGTLSDFLRDNARTRSELLARQSWTVNAARLSCVAPWFVLCLMETQPAARMVYNSFAGAMLMIAGAAISLAAYRLMLRIGELPRERRVFG
;
A
#
# COMPACT_ATOMS: atom_id res chain seq x y z
N MET A 1 34.39 20.09 -4.91
CA MET A 1 33.94 18.73 -4.55
C MET A 1 32.74 18.72 -3.59
N PRO A 2 32.71 19.45 -2.44
CA PRO A 2 31.56 19.39 -1.52
C PRO A 2 30.25 19.93 -2.10
N LEU A 3 30.30 20.95 -2.98
CA LEU A 3 29.09 21.53 -3.61
C LEU A 3 28.36 20.57 -4.57
N PHE A 4 29.09 19.74 -5.32
CA PHE A 4 28.51 18.71 -6.17
C PHE A 4 27.82 17.62 -5.35
N LEU A 5 28.41 17.28 -4.21
CA LEU A 5 27.87 16.27 -3.28
C LEU A 5 26.55 16.75 -2.65
N SER A 6 26.52 18.00 -2.18
CA SER A 6 25.31 18.59 -1.59
C SER A 6 24.19 18.73 -2.63
N LEU A 7 24.53 18.99 -3.89
CA LEU A 7 23.57 19.12 -4.99
C LEU A 7 22.97 17.75 -5.36
N ILE A 8 23.76 16.69 -5.45
CA ILE A 8 23.28 15.32 -5.71
C ILE A 8 22.45 14.80 -4.53
N LEU A 9 22.87 15.04 -3.29
CA LEU A 9 22.14 14.67 -2.09
C LEU A 9 20.84 15.46 -1.99
N GLY A 10 20.86 16.77 -2.27
CA GLY A 10 19.69 17.64 -2.33
C GLY A 10 18.72 17.21 -3.42
N LEU A 11 19.22 16.86 -4.59
CA LEU A 11 18.37 16.37 -5.71
C LEU A 11 17.76 15.01 -5.40
N GLY A 12 18.50 14.08 -4.80
CA GLY A 12 17.98 12.78 -4.35
C GLY A 12 16.90 12.92 -3.29
N VAL A 13 17.14 13.75 -2.27
CA VAL A 13 16.15 14.05 -1.21
C VAL A 13 14.96 14.81 -1.78
N CYS A 14 15.16 15.76 -2.70
CA CYS A 14 14.08 16.50 -3.36
C CYS A 14 13.22 15.58 -4.23
N LEU A 15 13.79 14.63 -4.96
CA LEU A 15 13.06 13.64 -5.75
C LEU A 15 12.29 12.66 -4.85
N ILE A 16 12.86 12.24 -3.72
CA ILE A 16 12.16 11.44 -2.71
C ILE A 16 11.02 12.26 -2.09
N TYR A 17 11.26 13.53 -1.78
CA TYR A 17 10.27 14.45 -1.23
C TYR A 17 9.12 14.70 -2.22
N LEU A 18 9.41 14.99 -3.48
CA LEU A 18 8.40 15.16 -4.54
C LEU A 18 7.61 13.85 -4.79
N SER A 19 8.26 12.69 -4.69
CA SER A 19 7.58 11.38 -4.73
C SER A 19 6.72 11.11 -3.49
N CYS A 20 6.92 11.84 -2.41
CA CYS A 20 6.18 11.70 -1.15
C CYS A 20 4.91 12.57 -1.07
N PHE A 21 4.71 13.57 -1.94
CA PHE A 21 3.49 14.38 -1.92
C PHE A 21 2.31 13.61 -2.53
N PRO A 22 1.21 13.42 -1.79
CA PRO A 22 -0.01 12.87 -2.34
C PRO A 22 -0.68 13.93 -3.22
N ASP A 23 -0.91 13.57 -4.48
CA ASP A 23 -1.79 14.35 -5.35
C ASP A 23 -3.24 13.92 -5.06
N ASN A 24 -4.09 14.88 -4.67
CA ASN A 24 -5.51 14.66 -4.36
C ASN A 24 -6.37 14.39 -5.62
N GLY A 25 -5.83 13.66 -6.57
CA GLY A 25 -6.51 13.30 -7.81
C GLY A 25 -7.55 12.19 -7.62
N LYS A 26 -8.65 12.28 -8.37
CA LYS A 26 -9.79 11.36 -8.37
C LYS A 26 -9.37 9.89 -8.56
N PRO A 27 -10.05 8.94 -7.88
CA PRO A 27 -9.83 7.52 -8.06
C PRO A 27 -10.10 7.10 -9.53
N PRO A 28 -9.27 6.26 -10.12
CA PRO A 28 -9.34 5.94 -11.53
C PRO A 28 -10.27 4.77 -11.81
N LYS A 29 -10.84 4.78 -13.03
CA LYS A 29 -11.57 3.64 -13.63
C LYS A 29 -10.73 2.36 -13.64
N PRO A 30 -11.35 1.19 -13.43
CA PRO A 30 -10.67 -0.08 -13.62
C PRO A 30 -10.22 -0.20 -15.09
N SER A 31 -8.94 -0.42 -15.29
CA SER A 31 -8.33 -0.61 -16.61
C SER A 31 -7.34 -1.77 -16.54
N ASN A 32 -7.15 -2.47 -17.67
CA ASN A 32 -6.19 -3.56 -17.84
C ASN A 32 -4.72 -3.06 -17.78
N ASP A 33 -4.41 -2.19 -16.84
CA ASP A 33 -3.11 -1.56 -16.69
C ASP A 33 -2.09 -2.50 -16.01
N PRO A 34 -0.80 -2.42 -16.34
CA PRO A 34 0.23 -3.20 -15.67
C PRO A 34 0.22 -2.96 -14.15
N ALA A 35 0.48 -4.00 -13.37
CA ALA A 35 0.38 -4.00 -11.90
C ALA A 35 1.08 -2.81 -11.22
N LEU A 36 2.13 -2.26 -11.84
CA LEU A 36 2.86 -1.09 -11.36
C LEU A 36 2.02 0.20 -11.45
N VAL A 37 1.24 0.37 -12.52
CA VAL A 37 0.35 1.52 -12.71
C VAL A 37 -0.77 1.49 -11.69
N VAL A 38 -1.33 0.31 -11.44
CA VAL A 38 -2.36 0.10 -10.40
C VAL A 38 -1.81 0.44 -9.01
N ALA A 39 -0.58 -0.01 -8.70
CA ALA A 39 0.06 0.29 -7.42
C ALA A 39 0.37 1.80 -7.25
N LEU A 40 0.83 2.48 -8.31
CA LEU A 40 1.07 3.93 -8.30
C LEU A 40 -0.23 4.71 -8.05
N ARG A 41 -1.31 4.33 -8.73
CA ARG A 41 -2.63 4.93 -8.55
C ARG A 41 -3.16 4.73 -7.12
N LYS A 42 -3.09 3.49 -6.60
CA LYS A 42 -3.47 3.19 -5.21
C LYS A 42 -2.63 3.93 -4.18
N ALA A 43 -1.37 4.22 -4.49
CA ALA A 43 -0.49 5.01 -3.65
C ALA A 43 -0.79 6.53 -3.68
N GLY A 44 -1.82 6.99 -4.44
CA GLY A 44 -2.18 8.41 -4.58
C GLY A 44 -1.29 9.19 -5.54
N MET A 45 -0.47 8.50 -6.36
CA MET A 45 0.49 9.13 -7.28
C MET A 45 -0.04 9.12 -8.71
N HIS A 46 -1.14 9.85 -8.96
CA HIS A 46 -1.82 9.84 -10.27
C HIS A 46 -1.02 10.52 -11.39
N SER A 47 -0.10 11.42 -11.04
CA SER A 47 0.71 12.18 -12.01
C SER A 47 1.96 11.44 -12.49
N LEU A 48 2.36 10.33 -11.83
CA LEU A 48 3.58 9.61 -12.18
C LEU A 48 3.33 8.60 -13.31
N THR A 49 3.98 8.84 -14.45
CA THR A 49 4.03 7.86 -15.53
C THR A 49 5.07 6.76 -15.21
N PRO A 50 4.92 5.53 -15.76
CA PRO A 50 5.90 4.47 -15.57
C PRO A 50 7.33 4.87 -15.96
N ARG A 51 7.48 5.77 -16.93
CA ARG A 51 8.78 6.28 -17.37
C ARG A 51 9.42 7.21 -16.33
N THR A 52 8.64 8.14 -15.76
CA THR A 52 9.16 9.02 -14.69
C THR A 52 9.51 8.21 -13.44
N PHE A 53 8.71 7.19 -13.09
CA PHE A 53 9.03 6.29 -12.00
C PHE A 53 10.35 5.53 -12.20
N MET A 54 10.65 5.10 -13.43
CA MET A 54 11.92 4.45 -13.76
C MET A 54 13.10 5.40 -13.60
N TRP A 55 12.98 6.66 -14.05
CA TRP A 55 14.01 7.68 -13.85
C TRP A 55 14.25 8.00 -12.37
N VAL A 56 13.19 8.10 -11.58
CA VAL A 56 13.30 8.29 -10.11
C VAL A 56 14.01 7.11 -9.46
N SER A 57 13.73 5.87 -9.89
CA SER A 57 14.41 4.68 -9.37
C SER A 57 15.90 4.67 -9.72
N VAL A 58 16.25 5.04 -10.94
CA VAL A 58 17.67 5.14 -11.36
C VAL A 58 18.38 6.25 -10.58
N ALA A 59 17.78 7.44 -10.48
CA ALA A 59 18.33 8.56 -9.74
C ALA A 59 18.55 8.23 -8.26
N SER A 60 17.58 7.55 -7.62
CA SER A 60 17.67 7.07 -6.25
C SER A 60 18.81 6.04 -6.08
N GLY A 61 18.96 5.11 -7.03
CA GLY A 61 20.04 4.12 -7.02
C GLY A 61 21.41 4.76 -7.15
N VAL A 62 21.57 5.68 -8.11
CA VAL A 62 22.82 6.39 -8.32
C VAL A 62 23.19 7.27 -7.12
N SER A 63 22.23 8.02 -6.56
CA SER A 63 22.47 8.87 -5.39
C SER A 63 22.86 8.05 -4.15
N ALA A 64 22.19 6.93 -3.90
CA ALA A 64 22.55 6.03 -2.79
C ALA A 64 23.93 5.39 -2.99
N SER A 65 24.27 4.99 -4.22
CA SER A 65 25.60 4.44 -4.57
C SER A 65 26.72 5.47 -4.34
N VAL A 66 26.55 6.68 -4.86
CA VAL A 66 27.53 7.75 -4.71
C VAL A 66 27.71 8.14 -3.24
N LEU A 67 26.59 8.24 -2.48
CA LEU A 67 26.64 8.54 -1.06
C LEU A 67 27.43 7.48 -0.29
N LEU A 68 27.14 6.19 -0.51
CA LEU A 68 27.85 5.10 0.14
C LEU A 68 29.32 5.03 -0.27
N LEU A 69 29.64 5.23 -1.55
CA LEU A 69 31.03 5.28 -2.02
C LEU A 69 31.81 6.45 -1.39
N MET A 70 31.18 7.60 -1.22
CA MET A 70 31.80 8.76 -0.61
C MET A 70 32.04 8.59 0.89
N LEU A 71 31.09 7.94 1.58
CA LEU A 71 31.20 7.67 3.01
C LEU A 71 32.20 6.55 3.30
N THR A 72 32.19 5.49 2.51
CA THR A 72 32.89 4.23 2.85
C THR A 72 34.07 3.92 1.95
N GLN A 73 34.23 4.58 0.81
CA GLN A 73 35.26 4.30 -0.20
C GLN A 73 35.39 2.80 -0.58
N LEU A 74 34.35 2.01 -0.30
CA LEU A 74 34.24 0.58 -0.59
C LEU A 74 33.38 0.36 -1.83
N LEU A 75 33.98 -0.11 -2.92
CA LEU A 75 33.28 -0.43 -4.17
C LEU A 75 32.09 -1.39 -3.99
N PRO A 76 32.19 -2.47 -3.20
CA PRO A 76 31.07 -3.39 -3.00
C PRO A 76 29.87 -2.73 -2.31
N LEU A 77 30.09 -1.83 -1.36
CA LEU A 77 29.01 -1.07 -0.70
C LEU A 77 28.32 -0.09 -1.65
N GLY A 78 29.08 0.53 -2.55
CA GLY A 78 28.51 1.35 -3.62
C GLY A 78 27.58 0.57 -4.53
N LEU A 79 27.95 -0.64 -4.95
CA LEU A 79 27.10 -1.54 -5.74
C LEU A 79 25.83 -1.96 -4.99
N LEU A 80 25.93 -2.27 -3.69
CA LEU A 80 24.77 -2.57 -2.86
C LEU A 80 23.84 -1.36 -2.70
N GLY A 81 24.42 -0.15 -2.58
CA GLY A 81 23.68 1.11 -2.57
C GLY A 81 22.90 1.34 -3.85
N LEU A 82 23.48 1.01 -5.00
CA LEU A 82 22.83 1.13 -6.30
C LEU A 82 21.61 0.20 -6.40
N ILE A 83 21.76 -1.06 -6.01
CA ILE A 83 20.69 -2.05 -6.05
C ILE A 83 19.60 -1.70 -5.04
N GLY A 84 19.97 -1.36 -3.79
CA GLY A 84 19.03 -1.00 -2.73
C GLY A 84 18.28 0.29 -3.04
N GLY A 85 18.98 1.32 -3.51
CA GLY A 85 18.38 2.59 -3.90
C GLY A 85 17.44 2.46 -5.11
N PHE A 86 17.77 1.61 -6.08
CA PHE A 86 16.87 1.32 -7.20
C PHE A 86 15.59 0.60 -6.76
N ALA A 87 15.68 -0.29 -5.77
CA ALA A 87 14.53 -1.02 -5.24
C ALA A 87 13.65 -0.17 -4.29
N ALA A 88 14.23 0.85 -3.64
CA ALA A 88 13.56 1.63 -2.59
C ALA A 88 12.25 2.30 -3.04
N PRO A 89 12.14 2.99 -4.20
CA PRO A 89 10.89 3.61 -4.64
C PRO A 89 9.77 2.58 -4.84
N ARG A 90 10.10 1.40 -5.36
CA ARG A 90 9.14 0.31 -5.56
C ARG A 90 8.59 -0.23 -4.23
N VAL A 91 9.45 -0.37 -3.23
CA VAL A 91 9.05 -0.79 -1.88
C VAL A 91 8.15 0.25 -1.24
N ILE A 92 8.48 1.55 -1.36
CA ILE A 92 7.68 2.67 -0.83
C ILE A 92 6.30 2.70 -1.48
N VAL A 93 6.21 2.62 -2.81
CA VAL A 93 4.93 2.61 -3.55
C VAL A 93 4.06 1.43 -3.11
N ASN A 94 4.63 0.23 -3.06
CA ASN A 94 3.90 -0.97 -2.62
C ASN A 94 3.43 -0.86 -1.16
N HIS A 95 4.24 -0.25 -0.29
CA HIS A 95 3.86 -0.04 1.11
C HIS A 95 2.70 0.96 1.23
N ARG A 96 2.73 2.06 0.46
CA ARG A 96 1.66 3.06 0.42
C ARG A 96 0.37 2.50 -0.18
N ALA A 97 0.46 1.76 -1.28
CA ALA A 97 -0.70 1.10 -1.88
C ALA A 97 -1.39 0.14 -0.89
N ARG A 98 -0.60 -0.66 -0.15
CA ARG A 98 -1.13 -1.54 0.90
C ARG A 98 -1.75 -0.77 2.07
N ALA A 99 -1.17 0.36 2.46
CA ALA A 99 -1.70 1.21 3.52
C ALA A 99 -3.03 1.86 3.09
N ALA A 100 -3.17 2.26 1.83
CA ALA A 100 -4.41 2.78 1.27
C ALA A 100 -5.52 1.71 1.25
N ASP A 101 -5.22 0.50 0.76
CA ASP A 101 -6.18 -0.62 0.80
C ASP A 101 -6.63 -0.92 2.26
N ALA A 102 -5.71 -0.90 3.22
CA ALA A 102 -6.02 -1.14 4.63
C ALA A 102 -6.93 -0.05 5.25
N ARG A 103 -6.80 1.21 4.81
CA ARG A 103 -7.68 2.31 5.26
C ARG A 103 -9.12 2.09 4.79
N ILE A 104 -9.32 1.75 3.52
CA ILE A 104 -10.66 1.50 2.96
C ILE A 104 -11.39 0.43 3.76
N TRP A 105 -10.72 -0.62 4.17
CA TRP A 105 -11.31 -1.69 4.96
C TRP A 105 -11.86 -1.24 6.32
N GLN A 106 -11.19 -0.27 6.95
CA GLN A 106 -11.63 0.30 8.24
C GLN A 106 -12.86 1.21 8.11
N LEU A 107 -13.18 1.67 6.90
CA LEU A 107 -14.31 2.56 6.65
C LEU A 107 -15.63 1.82 6.39
N TRP A 108 -15.56 0.53 6.05
CA TRP A 108 -16.75 -0.25 5.74
C TRP A 108 -17.74 -0.41 6.89
N PRO A 109 -17.31 -0.68 8.15
CA PRO A 109 -18.24 -0.72 9.28
C PRO A 109 -19.06 0.57 9.42
N ASP A 110 -18.40 1.73 9.28
CA ASP A 110 -19.06 3.04 9.37
C ASP A 110 -20.03 3.27 8.22
N ALA A 111 -19.66 2.85 7.00
CA ALA A 111 -20.57 2.93 5.84
C ALA A 111 -21.82 2.07 6.06
N VAL A 112 -21.69 0.86 6.60
CA VAL A 112 -22.82 -0.03 6.91
C VAL A 112 -23.66 0.52 8.05
N ASP A 113 -23.07 1.13 9.06
CA ASP A 113 -23.80 1.79 10.15
C ASP A 113 -24.59 3.01 9.66
N HIS A 114 -24.07 3.77 8.72
CA HIS A 114 -24.82 4.84 8.04
C HIS A 114 -26.02 4.28 7.26
N LEU A 115 -25.83 3.18 6.52
CA LEU A 115 -26.93 2.48 5.82
C LEU A 115 -28.01 2.02 6.82
N ARG A 116 -27.60 1.35 7.90
CA ARG A 116 -28.49 0.89 8.96
C ARG A 116 -29.31 2.03 9.56
N SER A 117 -28.65 3.15 9.83
CA SER A 117 -29.29 4.35 10.40
C SER A 117 -30.29 4.97 9.43
N ALA A 118 -29.96 5.06 8.15
CA ALA A 118 -30.83 5.58 7.11
C ALA A 118 -32.10 4.71 6.93
N ILE A 119 -31.94 3.39 6.90
CA ILE A 119 -33.07 2.43 6.78
C ILE A 119 -33.94 2.49 8.03
N ARG A 120 -33.34 2.60 9.23
CA ARG A 120 -34.10 2.76 10.48
C ARG A 120 -34.89 4.07 10.51
N ALA A 121 -34.43 5.11 9.82
CA ALA A 121 -35.13 6.37 9.62
C ALA A 121 -36.24 6.32 8.54
N GLY A 122 -36.46 5.13 7.92
CA GLY A 122 -37.51 4.90 6.96
C GLY A 122 -37.12 5.06 5.48
N LEU A 123 -35.83 5.28 5.18
CA LEU A 123 -35.36 5.34 3.80
C LEU A 123 -35.33 3.93 3.18
N SER A 124 -35.67 3.86 1.89
CA SER A 124 -35.47 2.63 1.12
C SER A 124 -33.98 2.31 0.95
N LEU A 125 -33.64 1.04 0.70
CA LEU A 125 -32.25 0.62 0.51
C LEU A 125 -31.52 1.38 -0.60
N PRO A 126 -32.11 1.66 -1.78
CA PRO A 126 -31.51 2.50 -2.80
C PRO A 126 -31.25 3.93 -2.33
N GLU A 127 -32.20 4.55 -1.63
CA GLU A 127 -32.07 5.92 -1.10
C GLU A 127 -31.00 6.01 -0.02
N ALA A 128 -30.90 4.99 0.85
CA ALA A 128 -29.85 4.90 1.86
C ALA A 128 -28.45 4.81 1.23
N LEU A 129 -28.30 4.03 0.14
CA LEU A 129 -27.04 3.97 -0.64
C LEU A 129 -26.72 5.31 -1.34
N ILE A 130 -27.73 5.98 -1.89
CA ILE A 130 -27.55 7.32 -2.44
C ILE A 130 -27.10 8.30 -1.37
N GLN A 131 -27.62 8.21 -0.15
CA GLN A 131 -27.25 9.06 0.97
C GLN A 131 -25.77 8.92 1.33
N LEU A 132 -25.16 7.75 1.16
CA LEU A 132 -23.72 7.54 1.39
C LEU A 132 -22.84 8.41 0.48
N SER A 133 -23.33 8.85 -0.67
CA SER A 133 -22.56 9.77 -1.53
C SER A 133 -22.33 11.16 -0.91
N TYR A 134 -23.11 11.55 0.11
CA TYR A 134 -22.96 12.84 0.80
C TYR A 134 -22.55 12.68 2.26
N ARG A 135 -23.07 11.64 2.96
CA ARG A 135 -22.90 11.43 4.41
C ARG A 135 -21.96 10.29 4.75
N GLY A 136 -21.60 9.45 3.77
CA GLY A 136 -20.68 8.34 3.96
C GLY A 136 -19.24 8.80 4.21
N PRO A 137 -18.35 7.86 4.53
CA PRO A 137 -16.91 8.10 4.62
C PRO A 137 -16.37 8.75 3.35
N GLU A 138 -15.48 9.72 3.49
CA GLU A 138 -15.01 10.57 2.39
C GLU A 138 -14.45 9.77 1.21
N GLU A 139 -13.67 8.75 1.50
CA GLU A 139 -13.01 7.90 0.49
C GLU A 139 -14.00 7.04 -0.32
N LEU A 140 -15.18 6.77 0.23
CA LEU A 140 -16.21 5.97 -0.42
C LEU A 140 -17.28 6.81 -1.14
N ARG A 141 -17.36 8.12 -0.88
CA ARG A 141 -18.40 9.01 -1.44
C ARG A 141 -18.44 8.99 -2.97
N ASP A 142 -17.30 9.02 -3.61
CA ASP A 142 -17.21 9.00 -5.08
C ASP A 142 -17.78 7.71 -5.68
N ALA A 143 -17.52 6.57 -5.05
CA ALA A 143 -18.07 5.29 -5.48
C ALA A 143 -19.59 5.26 -5.35
N PHE A 144 -20.14 5.74 -4.22
CA PHE A 144 -21.59 5.83 -4.02
C PHE A 144 -22.22 6.92 -4.88
N ALA A 145 -21.53 7.99 -5.23
CA ALA A 145 -21.98 8.97 -6.22
C ALA A 145 -22.06 8.36 -7.62
N HIS A 146 -21.17 7.41 -7.95
CA HIS A 146 -21.25 6.62 -9.18
C HIS A 146 -22.51 5.75 -9.18
N PHE A 147 -22.75 5.00 -8.11
CA PHE A 147 -23.98 4.23 -7.93
C PHE A 147 -25.23 5.09 -8.04
N SER A 148 -25.23 6.26 -7.39
CA SER A 148 -26.37 7.20 -7.42
C SER A 148 -26.71 7.64 -8.84
N ARG A 149 -25.72 7.97 -9.66
CA ARG A 149 -25.92 8.36 -11.07
C ARG A 149 -26.46 7.19 -11.90
N ASP A 150 -25.87 6.01 -11.74
CA ASP A 150 -26.24 4.81 -12.48
C ASP A 150 -27.68 4.37 -12.15
N TYR A 151 -28.02 4.37 -10.86
CA TYR A 151 -29.35 3.97 -10.41
C TYR A 151 -30.44 4.98 -10.85
N ARG A 152 -30.16 6.29 -10.77
CA ARG A 152 -31.08 7.32 -11.24
C ARG A 152 -31.31 7.27 -12.75
N ALA A 153 -30.33 6.84 -13.52
CA ALA A 153 -30.40 6.73 -14.97
C ALA A 153 -31.14 5.46 -15.43
N SER A 154 -30.93 4.33 -14.76
CA SER A 154 -31.46 3.03 -15.19
C SER A 154 -32.71 2.57 -14.41
N GLY A 155 -32.88 3.00 -13.16
CA GLY A 155 -33.87 2.45 -12.24
C GLY A 155 -33.58 1.02 -11.75
N GLU A 156 -32.50 0.41 -12.26
CA GLU A 156 -32.16 -0.97 -12.00
C GLU A 156 -31.16 -1.11 -10.85
N PHE A 157 -31.61 -1.66 -9.72
CA PHE A 157 -30.83 -1.74 -8.50
C PHE A 157 -29.65 -2.72 -8.60
N VAL A 158 -29.93 -3.98 -8.98
CA VAL A 158 -28.92 -5.04 -9.02
C VAL A 158 -27.82 -4.76 -10.05
N PRO A 159 -28.12 -4.33 -11.29
CA PRO A 159 -27.10 -3.92 -12.25
C PRO A 159 -26.25 -2.73 -11.77
N SER A 160 -26.86 -1.77 -11.08
CA SER A 160 -26.13 -0.61 -10.51
C SER A 160 -25.20 -1.03 -9.36
N LEU A 161 -25.62 -1.99 -8.52
CA LEU A 161 -24.75 -2.60 -7.51
C LEU A 161 -23.60 -3.38 -8.12
N ASN A 162 -23.83 -4.10 -9.22
CA ASN A 162 -22.76 -4.81 -9.92
C ASN A 162 -21.70 -3.85 -10.47
N ARG A 163 -22.12 -2.73 -11.06
CA ARG A 163 -21.20 -1.68 -11.51
C ARG A 163 -20.43 -1.05 -10.36
N LEU A 164 -21.10 -0.84 -9.20
CA LEU A 164 -20.43 -0.37 -7.97
C LEU A 164 -19.38 -1.39 -7.50
N LYS A 165 -19.70 -2.68 -7.51
CA LYS A 165 -18.78 -3.78 -7.19
C LYS A 165 -17.52 -3.76 -8.07
N GLU A 166 -17.70 -3.63 -9.37
CA GLU A 166 -16.59 -3.52 -10.33
C GLU A 166 -15.75 -2.25 -10.10
N TYR A 167 -16.42 -1.13 -9.80
CA TYR A 167 -15.75 0.16 -9.55
C TYR A 167 -14.86 0.10 -8.30
N LEU A 168 -15.37 -0.44 -7.19
CA LEU A 168 -14.64 -0.56 -5.93
C LEU A 168 -13.49 -1.57 -6.00
N SER A 169 -13.71 -2.68 -6.72
CA SER A 169 -12.72 -3.75 -6.89
C SER A 169 -12.09 -4.22 -5.57
N ASP A 170 -12.90 -4.27 -4.50
CA ASP A 170 -12.49 -4.60 -3.13
C ASP A 170 -13.24 -5.85 -2.62
N PRO A 171 -12.55 -6.85 -2.03
CA PRO A 171 -13.17 -8.08 -1.54
C PRO A 171 -14.25 -7.86 -0.47
N VAL A 172 -14.07 -6.85 0.40
CA VAL A 172 -15.06 -6.51 1.43
C VAL A 172 -16.30 -5.89 0.80
N ALA A 173 -16.09 -4.98 -0.18
CA ALA A 173 -17.20 -4.44 -0.97
C ALA A 173 -18.00 -5.53 -1.67
N ASP A 174 -17.30 -6.52 -2.25
CA ASP A 174 -17.97 -7.66 -2.90
C ASP A 174 -18.92 -8.39 -1.94
N THR A 175 -18.45 -8.68 -0.72
CA THR A 175 -19.25 -9.36 0.32
C THR A 175 -20.45 -8.50 0.76
N ILE A 176 -20.24 -7.20 0.96
CA ILE A 176 -21.30 -6.27 1.36
C ILE A 176 -22.34 -6.15 0.27
N ILE A 177 -21.92 -6.02 -1.00
CA ILE A 177 -22.82 -5.88 -2.14
C ILE A 177 -23.67 -7.15 -2.33
N GLU A 178 -23.08 -8.34 -2.19
CA GLU A 178 -23.85 -9.58 -2.24
C GLU A 178 -24.84 -9.67 -1.07
N ALA A 179 -24.41 -9.30 0.15
CA ALA A 179 -25.33 -9.23 1.29
C ALA A 179 -26.50 -8.25 1.07
N LEU A 180 -26.25 -7.09 0.43
CA LEU A 180 -27.27 -6.10 0.11
C LEU A 180 -28.28 -6.60 -0.96
N LYS A 181 -27.82 -7.42 -1.93
CA LYS A 181 -28.72 -8.06 -2.90
C LYS A 181 -29.69 -9.03 -2.21
N ILE A 182 -29.14 -9.90 -1.35
CA ILE A 182 -29.92 -10.85 -0.55
C ILE A 182 -30.89 -10.09 0.37
N ALA A 183 -30.40 -9.04 1.03
CA ALA A 183 -31.17 -8.21 1.93
C ALA A 183 -32.39 -7.58 1.25
N ARG A 184 -32.28 -7.20 -0.02
CA ARG A 184 -33.40 -6.69 -0.81
C ARG A 184 -34.49 -7.74 -1.07
N GLU A 185 -34.07 -8.99 -1.28
CA GLU A 185 -35.04 -10.12 -1.53
C GLU A 185 -35.80 -10.47 -0.26
N VAL A 186 -35.18 -10.42 0.90
CA VAL A 186 -35.77 -10.73 2.20
C VAL A 186 -36.78 -9.66 2.67
N GLY A 187 -36.48 -8.38 2.35
CA GLY A 187 -37.41 -7.25 2.60
C GLY A 187 -37.47 -6.74 4.05
N GLY A 188 -37.90 -5.54 4.19
CA GLY A 188 -38.45 -4.74 5.30
C GLY A 188 -37.84 -4.87 6.68
N SER A 189 -38.43 -5.62 7.59
CA SER A 189 -38.13 -5.56 9.03
C SER A 189 -36.80 -6.19 9.44
N ASP A 190 -36.31 -7.18 8.72
CA ASP A 190 -35.09 -7.90 9.06
C ASP A 190 -33.82 -7.29 8.43
N LEU A 191 -33.98 -6.39 7.47
CA LEU A 191 -32.88 -5.67 6.83
C LEU A 191 -32.03 -4.90 7.86
N GLY A 192 -32.68 -4.24 8.83
CA GLY A 192 -32.00 -3.50 9.89
C GLY A 192 -31.19 -4.41 10.82
N LYS A 193 -31.67 -5.62 11.09
CA LYS A 193 -30.94 -6.63 11.88
C LYS A 193 -29.76 -7.18 11.10
N LEU A 194 -29.97 -7.52 9.82
CA LEU A 194 -28.92 -8.03 8.94
C LEU A 194 -27.78 -7.04 8.80
N LEU A 195 -28.08 -5.77 8.55
CA LEU A 195 -27.06 -4.70 8.49
C LEU A 195 -26.35 -4.51 9.84
N GLY A 196 -27.05 -4.68 10.97
CA GLY A 196 -26.45 -4.67 12.30
C GLY A 196 -25.43 -5.78 12.46
N THR A 197 -25.83 -7.02 12.17
CA THR A 197 -24.92 -8.19 12.24
C THR A 197 -23.73 -8.04 11.29
N LEU A 198 -23.99 -7.51 10.08
CA LEU A 198 -22.91 -7.25 9.11
C LEU A 198 -21.93 -6.18 9.62
N SER A 199 -22.42 -5.08 10.21
CA SER A 199 -21.56 -4.04 10.79
C SER A 199 -20.72 -4.59 11.95
N ASP A 200 -21.32 -5.36 12.85
CA ASP A 200 -20.62 -5.98 13.97
C ASP A 200 -19.54 -6.97 13.48
N PHE A 201 -19.88 -7.81 12.50
CA PHE A 201 -18.92 -8.73 11.86
C PHE A 201 -17.75 -7.99 11.20
N LEU A 202 -18.02 -6.92 10.45
CA LEU A 202 -16.99 -6.12 9.80
C LEU A 202 -16.09 -5.43 10.82
N ARG A 203 -16.65 -4.97 11.94
CA ARG A 203 -15.93 -4.32 13.02
C ARG A 203 -15.00 -5.29 13.75
N ASP A 204 -15.50 -6.48 14.07
CA ASP A 204 -14.69 -7.55 14.68
C ASP A 204 -13.57 -8.02 13.75
N ASN A 205 -13.86 -8.14 12.46
CA ASN A 205 -12.87 -8.51 11.45
C ASN A 205 -11.78 -7.44 11.31
N ALA A 206 -12.17 -6.16 11.26
CA ALA A 206 -11.24 -5.03 11.20
C ALA A 206 -10.36 -4.98 12.46
N ARG A 207 -10.93 -5.20 13.64
CA ARG A 207 -10.20 -5.24 14.92
C ARG A 207 -9.21 -6.39 14.97
N THR A 208 -9.65 -7.62 14.69
CA THR A 208 -8.79 -8.80 14.66
C THR A 208 -7.62 -8.61 13.70
N ARG A 209 -7.90 -8.08 12.51
CA ARG A 209 -6.86 -7.80 11.51
C ARG A 209 -5.88 -6.74 11.98
N SER A 210 -6.34 -5.67 12.64
CA SER A 210 -5.46 -4.63 13.19
C SER A 210 -4.56 -5.17 14.29
N GLU A 211 -5.07 -6.04 15.16
CA GLU A 211 -4.28 -6.71 16.19
C GLU A 211 -3.22 -7.64 15.61
N LEU A 212 -3.56 -8.42 14.58
CA LEU A 212 -2.61 -9.28 13.87
C LEU A 212 -1.51 -8.45 13.19
N LEU A 213 -1.87 -7.35 12.53
CA LEU A 213 -0.91 -6.44 11.89
C LEU A 213 0.00 -5.77 12.93
N ALA A 214 -0.54 -5.38 14.08
CA ALA A 214 0.26 -4.79 15.17
C ALA A 214 1.29 -5.79 15.70
N ARG A 215 0.91 -7.04 15.95
CA ARG A 215 1.83 -8.11 16.38
C ARG A 215 2.89 -8.41 15.31
N GLN A 216 2.48 -8.48 14.05
CA GLN A 216 3.39 -8.72 12.94
C GLN A 216 4.39 -7.58 12.74
N SER A 217 3.96 -6.32 12.94
CA SER A 217 4.82 -5.15 12.74
C SER A 217 6.05 -5.16 13.66
N TRP A 218 5.90 -5.61 14.90
CA TRP A 218 7.00 -5.79 15.85
C TRP A 218 8.05 -6.75 15.31
N THR A 219 7.63 -7.93 14.84
CA THR A 219 8.51 -8.96 14.30
C THR A 219 9.23 -8.49 13.04
N VAL A 220 8.51 -7.82 12.13
CA VAL A 220 9.10 -7.26 10.91
C VAL A 220 10.11 -6.14 11.22
N ASN A 221 9.83 -5.29 12.21
CA ASN A 221 10.75 -4.23 12.61
C ASN A 221 12.02 -4.80 13.29
N ALA A 222 11.87 -5.84 14.13
CA ALA A 222 13.02 -6.55 14.68
C ALA A 222 13.90 -7.17 13.58
N ALA A 223 13.28 -7.80 12.56
CA ALA A 223 14.02 -8.33 11.43
C ALA A 223 14.76 -7.25 10.62
N ARG A 224 14.12 -6.10 10.39
CA ARG A 224 14.77 -4.97 9.71
C ARG A 224 16.00 -4.51 10.48
N LEU A 225 15.86 -4.37 11.80
CA LEU A 225 16.98 -3.97 12.65
C LEU A 225 18.11 -5.01 12.59
N SER A 226 17.80 -6.29 12.68
CA SER A 226 18.78 -7.39 12.58
C SER A 226 19.50 -7.42 11.23
N CYS A 227 18.80 -7.09 10.13
CA CYS A 227 19.42 -7.00 8.80
C CYS A 227 20.32 -5.76 8.64
N VAL A 228 20.02 -4.65 9.32
CA VAL A 228 20.78 -3.40 9.23
C VAL A 228 22.00 -3.41 10.16
N ALA A 229 21.92 -4.07 11.31
CA ALA A 229 22.98 -4.07 12.33
C ALA A 229 24.36 -4.49 11.82
N PRO A 230 24.56 -5.56 11.03
CA PRO A 230 25.86 -5.94 10.49
C PRO A 230 26.48 -4.86 9.60
N TRP A 231 25.63 -4.15 8.82
CA TRP A 231 26.08 -3.07 7.92
C TRP A 231 26.52 -1.84 8.69
N PHE A 232 25.85 -1.55 9.81
CA PHE A 232 26.24 -0.47 10.70
C PHE A 232 27.60 -0.77 11.36
N VAL A 233 27.81 -2.02 11.80
CA VAL A 233 29.11 -2.47 12.35
C VAL A 233 30.22 -2.37 11.29
N LEU A 234 29.92 -2.77 10.05
CA LEU A 234 30.87 -2.61 8.92
C LEU A 234 31.27 -1.15 8.71
N CYS A 235 30.30 -0.22 8.72
CA CYS A 235 30.58 1.20 8.60
C CYS A 235 31.45 1.73 9.76
N LEU A 236 31.27 1.22 10.97
CA LEU A 236 32.13 1.59 12.11
C LEU A 236 33.55 1.02 11.98
N MET A 237 33.71 -0.21 11.50
CA MET A 237 35.01 -0.84 11.33
C MET A 237 35.84 -0.19 10.21
N GLU A 238 35.19 0.49 9.26
CA GLU A 238 35.85 1.17 8.15
C GLU A 238 36.76 2.34 8.60
N THR A 239 36.56 2.87 9.80
CA THR A 239 37.46 3.90 10.38
C THR A 239 38.90 3.41 10.52
N GLN A 240 39.12 2.08 10.49
CA GLN A 240 40.43 1.47 10.59
C GLN A 240 41.07 1.24 9.19
N PRO A 241 42.24 1.79 8.87
CA PRO A 241 42.89 1.63 7.56
C PRO A 241 43.13 0.16 7.15
N ALA A 242 43.41 -0.71 8.12
CA ALA A 242 43.63 -2.14 7.89
C ALA A 242 42.36 -2.84 7.38
N ALA A 243 41.20 -2.46 7.90
CA ALA A 243 39.92 -3.03 7.48
C ALA A 243 39.57 -2.65 6.01
N ARG A 244 39.87 -1.43 5.59
CA ARG A 244 39.68 -0.98 4.20
C ARG A 244 40.44 -1.83 3.19
N MET A 245 41.69 -2.18 3.47
CA MET A 245 42.49 -3.01 2.57
C MET A 245 41.91 -4.40 2.42
N VAL A 246 41.39 -4.98 3.50
CA VAL A 246 40.77 -6.33 3.49
C VAL A 246 39.45 -6.30 2.73
N TYR A 247 38.58 -5.34 3.02
CA TYR A 247 37.25 -5.28 2.39
C TYR A 247 37.27 -4.83 0.92
N ASN A 248 38.29 -4.08 0.47
CA ASN A 248 38.49 -3.77 -0.95
C ASN A 248 39.17 -4.89 -1.73
N SER A 249 39.64 -5.95 -1.07
CA SER A 249 40.13 -7.14 -1.75
C SER A 249 38.98 -7.94 -2.41
N PHE A 250 39.33 -8.78 -3.39
CA PHE A 250 38.36 -9.65 -4.04
C PHE A 250 37.64 -10.57 -3.04
N ALA A 251 38.34 -11.11 -2.06
CA ALA A 251 37.79 -11.95 -1.00
C ALA A 251 36.84 -11.16 -0.08
N GLY A 252 37.19 -9.91 0.29
CA GLY A 252 36.34 -9.03 1.08
C GLY A 252 35.05 -8.63 0.33
N ALA A 253 35.17 -8.32 -0.97
CA ALA A 253 34.02 -8.03 -1.81
C ALA A 253 33.06 -9.20 -1.93
N MET A 254 33.60 -10.43 -2.14
CA MET A 254 32.79 -11.66 -2.17
C MET A 254 32.06 -11.91 -0.82
N LEU A 255 32.75 -11.71 0.30
CA LEU A 255 32.17 -11.84 1.63
C LEU A 255 31.01 -10.88 1.84
N MET A 256 31.16 -9.62 1.43
CA MET A 256 30.10 -8.59 1.56
C MET A 256 28.90 -8.90 0.68
N ILE A 257 29.11 -9.33 -0.57
CA ILE A 257 28.02 -9.71 -1.48
C ILE A 257 27.29 -10.95 -0.96
N ALA A 258 28.03 -11.96 -0.48
CA ALA A 258 27.43 -13.16 0.13
C ALA A 258 26.63 -12.81 1.39
N GLY A 259 27.17 -11.98 2.28
CA GLY A 259 26.46 -11.48 3.46
C GLY A 259 25.18 -10.71 3.11
N ALA A 260 25.22 -9.86 2.07
CA ALA A 260 24.04 -9.17 1.57
C ALA A 260 22.99 -10.12 1.01
N ALA A 261 23.42 -11.10 0.23
CA ALA A 261 22.54 -12.10 -0.34
C ALA A 261 21.83 -12.95 0.74
N ILE A 262 22.59 -13.40 1.76
CA ILE A 262 22.03 -14.14 2.90
C ILE A 262 21.08 -13.29 3.70
N SER A 263 21.43 -12.03 4.01
CA SER A 263 20.57 -11.09 4.74
C SER A 263 19.27 -10.82 3.98
N LEU A 264 19.35 -10.63 2.66
CA LEU A 264 18.19 -10.41 1.81
C LEU A 264 17.30 -11.66 1.70
N ALA A 265 17.90 -12.85 1.61
CA ALA A 265 17.19 -14.13 1.57
C ALA A 265 16.46 -14.38 2.90
N ALA A 266 17.14 -14.18 4.03
CA ALA A 266 16.56 -14.30 5.37
C ALA A 266 15.40 -13.32 5.57
N TYR A 267 15.58 -12.06 5.17
CA TYR A 267 14.55 -11.03 5.26
C TYR A 267 13.32 -11.39 4.40
N ARG A 268 13.54 -11.85 3.14
CA ARG A 268 12.44 -12.28 2.27
C ARG A 268 11.70 -13.52 2.82
N LEU A 269 12.44 -14.48 3.34
CA LEU A 269 11.86 -15.67 3.95
C LEU A 269 10.98 -15.30 5.14
N MET A 270 11.45 -14.41 6.00
CA MET A 270 10.70 -13.92 7.14
C MET A 270 9.45 -13.15 6.74
N LEU A 271 9.53 -12.27 5.75
CA LEU A 271 8.36 -11.58 5.20
C LEU A 271 7.33 -12.57 4.64
N ARG A 272 7.79 -13.63 3.96
CA ARG A 272 6.92 -14.65 3.37
C ARG A 272 6.23 -15.51 4.43
N ILE A 273 6.93 -15.88 5.50
CA ILE A 273 6.36 -16.64 6.63
C ILE A 273 5.36 -15.77 7.41
N GLY A 274 5.65 -14.47 7.54
CA GLY A 274 4.77 -13.51 8.22
C GLY A 274 3.66 -12.94 7.35
N GLU A 275 3.54 -13.28 6.08
CA GLU A 275 2.51 -12.73 5.20
C GLU A 275 1.14 -13.31 5.56
N LEU A 276 0.24 -12.45 6.05
CA LEU A 276 -1.16 -12.83 6.30
C LEU A 276 -1.83 -13.22 4.98
N PRO A 277 -2.68 -14.26 4.97
CA PRO A 277 -3.42 -14.66 3.78
C PRO A 277 -4.22 -13.46 3.26
N ARG A 278 -4.04 -13.16 1.98
CA ARG A 278 -4.86 -12.15 1.31
C ARG A 278 -6.22 -12.76 1.01
N GLU A 279 -7.26 -12.08 1.40
CA GLU A 279 -8.60 -12.43 0.92
C GLU A 279 -8.61 -12.30 -0.61
N ARG A 280 -8.83 -13.44 -1.26
CA ARG A 280 -9.02 -13.46 -2.72
C ARG A 280 -10.45 -13.04 -3.00
N ARG A 281 -10.66 -12.26 -4.06
CA ARG A 281 -12.01 -12.01 -4.56
C ARG A 281 -12.65 -13.36 -4.94
N VAL A 282 -13.65 -13.78 -4.19
CA VAL A 282 -14.36 -15.04 -4.40
C VAL A 282 -15.49 -14.84 -5.42
N PHE A 283 -15.99 -13.62 -5.55
CA PHE A 283 -17.12 -13.23 -6.39
C PHE A 283 -16.71 -12.33 -7.57
N GLY A 284 -15.47 -12.45 -8.07
CA GLY A 284 -14.96 -11.67 -9.21
C GLY A 284 -15.23 -12.34 -10.54
#